data_44af7f40226f0116bec87bacfee40de1
#
_entry.id   44af7f40226f0116bec87bacfee40de1
#
_cell.length_a   1.000
_cell.length_b   1.000
_cell.length_c   1.000
_cell.angle_alpha   90.00
_cell.angle_beta   90.00
_cell.angle_gamma   90.00
#
_symmetry.space_group_name_H-M   'P 1'
#
loop_
_entity.id
_entity.type
_entity.pdbx_description
1 polymer ?
#
loop_
_entity_poly.entity_id
_entity_poly.type
_entity_poly.pdbx_seq_one_letter_code
_entity_poly.pdbx_strand_id
1 'polypeptide(L)'
;MADLYRQYETEMTDIAADTADFASYIEDLDESRFHQMMTGIPKLFNSAIDPLFRYKFDLRDLKRLTEVDSRWVQVLEVTTDMPPHMDLTDPAHERQAFNTAELLLDLYPKEDELRAFDTHITTEQLKHPVILHLASKLALSKMSLRSLSAPIFNSFVVAMYKEHNRIRTEAEHSAGEDFLRRKVSQLKWLFEGEIDKKWEFVFVDDGCPEKSGEIAERIIQQEGYDNVSVLYLADAIAKGFPIAKGLTSTDDSQKGGAIQYGMWSVIKEQHNNVRHIVIYTDSDLSTNIAQAGLLLSQLENKNRMCAIGTRYDTGGVYCTPAGAQGLTNYDYKMLVFRHFIRTKLLSQIGEVVDTQCGFKAFKAEVLKQVLELMTDKRFSFDMELLLLTALCCSRGGNVVGKAPIVWIESNEESNFYIAQVEDRNK
;
A
#
# COMPACT_ATOMS: atom_id res chain seq x y z
N MET A 1 -7.96 -19.75 -22.17
CA MET A 1 -7.83 -20.15 -20.76
C MET A 1 -6.77 -21.24 -20.58
N ALA A 2 -6.91 -22.45 -21.18
CA ALA A 2 -5.92 -23.53 -21.00
C ALA A 2 -4.52 -23.17 -21.51
N ASP A 3 -4.40 -22.42 -22.60
CA ASP A 3 -3.09 -21.99 -23.13
C ASP A 3 -2.49 -20.87 -22.28
N LEU A 4 -3.32 -19.98 -21.71
CA LEU A 4 -2.88 -18.93 -20.79
C LEU A 4 -2.37 -19.54 -19.48
N TYR A 5 -3.03 -20.58 -18.98
CA TYR A 5 -2.63 -21.28 -17.77
C TYR A 5 -1.29 -22.02 -17.97
N ARG A 6 -1.08 -22.66 -19.11
CA ARG A 6 0.21 -23.30 -19.45
C ARG A 6 1.34 -22.29 -19.59
N GLN A 7 1.08 -21.15 -20.21
CA GLN A 7 2.08 -20.08 -20.28
C GLN A 7 2.46 -19.59 -18.89
N TYR A 8 1.47 -19.35 -18.02
CA TYR A 8 1.69 -18.98 -16.64
C TYR A 8 2.49 -20.02 -15.85
N GLU A 9 2.16 -21.32 -15.93
CA GLU A 9 2.90 -22.39 -15.26
C GLU A 9 4.37 -22.45 -15.73
N THR A 10 4.62 -22.28 -17.03
CA THR A 10 5.97 -22.27 -17.59
C THR A 10 6.74 -21.04 -17.06
N GLU A 11 6.18 -19.85 -17.16
CA GLU A 11 6.82 -18.62 -16.68
C GLU A 11 7.12 -18.68 -15.19
N MET A 12 6.21 -19.20 -14.34
CA MET A 12 6.43 -19.33 -12.90
C MET A 12 7.51 -20.36 -12.55
N THR A 13 7.63 -21.43 -13.33
CA THR A 13 8.69 -22.45 -13.14
C THR A 13 10.06 -21.86 -13.46
N ASP A 14 10.19 -21.14 -14.58
CA ASP A 14 11.42 -20.47 -14.97
C ASP A 14 11.81 -19.38 -13.96
N ILE A 15 10.85 -18.59 -13.49
CA ILE A 15 11.03 -17.60 -12.43
C ILE A 15 11.59 -18.23 -11.17
N ALA A 16 11.05 -19.37 -10.74
CA ALA A 16 11.49 -20.02 -9.50
C ALA A 16 12.95 -20.50 -9.60
N ALA A 17 13.36 -21.06 -10.74
CA ALA A 17 14.72 -21.53 -10.97
C ALA A 17 15.72 -20.36 -11.00
N ASP A 18 15.45 -19.34 -11.80
CA ASP A 18 16.32 -18.15 -11.92
C ASP A 18 16.41 -17.36 -10.61
N THR A 19 15.33 -17.36 -9.83
CA THR A 19 15.27 -16.69 -8.53
C THR A 19 16.17 -17.37 -7.50
N ALA A 20 16.20 -18.70 -7.48
CA ALA A 20 17.06 -19.46 -6.56
C ALA A 20 18.55 -19.24 -6.89
N ASP A 21 18.93 -19.28 -8.16
CA ASP A 21 20.31 -19.04 -8.60
C ASP A 21 20.76 -17.62 -8.30
N PHE A 22 19.89 -16.61 -8.49
CA PHE A 22 20.20 -15.23 -8.20
C PHE A 22 20.28 -14.95 -6.70
N ALA A 23 19.41 -15.56 -5.89
CA ALA A 23 19.45 -15.43 -4.43
C ALA A 23 20.79 -15.98 -3.87
N SER A 24 21.22 -17.16 -4.34
CA SER A 24 22.53 -17.72 -3.98
C SER A 24 23.69 -16.81 -4.38
N TYR A 25 23.64 -16.24 -5.59
CA TYR A 25 24.66 -15.29 -6.04
C TYR A 25 24.74 -14.01 -5.18
N ILE A 26 23.58 -13.49 -4.74
CA ILE A 26 23.53 -12.29 -3.88
C ILE A 26 24.05 -12.59 -2.46
N GLU A 27 23.80 -13.77 -1.93
CA GLU A 27 24.31 -14.19 -0.61
C GLU A 27 25.82 -14.30 -0.57
N ASP A 28 26.45 -14.72 -1.68
CA ASP A 28 27.89 -14.88 -1.82
C ASP A 28 28.64 -13.58 -2.16
N LEU A 29 27.93 -12.46 -2.43
CA LEU A 29 28.54 -11.17 -2.72
C LEU A 29 29.17 -10.56 -1.45
N ASP A 30 30.51 -10.36 -1.48
CA ASP A 30 31.16 -9.53 -0.50
C ASP A 30 30.80 -8.03 -0.66
N GLU A 31 31.04 -7.27 0.39
CA GLU A 31 30.64 -5.86 0.48
C GLU A 31 31.25 -4.98 -0.64
N SER A 32 32.48 -5.30 -1.08
CA SER A 32 33.20 -4.57 -2.12
C SER A 32 32.60 -4.84 -3.52
N ARG A 33 32.32 -6.10 -3.83
CA ARG A 33 31.68 -6.50 -5.10
C ARG A 33 30.26 -6.00 -5.20
N PHE A 34 29.53 -6.04 -4.09
CA PHE A 34 28.19 -5.45 -4.01
C PHE A 34 28.21 -3.95 -4.31
N HIS A 35 29.17 -3.22 -3.71
CA HIS A 35 29.34 -1.78 -3.95
C HIS A 35 29.71 -1.47 -5.42
N GLN A 36 30.58 -2.25 -6.05
CA GLN A 36 30.91 -2.12 -7.48
C GLN A 36 29.70 -2.38 -8.39
N MET A 37 28.90 -3.38 -8.06
CA MET A 37 27.66 -3.67 -8.81
C MET A 37 26.65 -2.51 -8.68
N MET A 38 26.52 -1.93 -7.48
CA MET A 38 25.62 -0.81 -7.22
C MET A 38 26.03 0.50 -7.91
N THR A 39 27.33 0.74 -8.11
CA THR A 39 27.81 1.92 -8.86
C THR A 39 27.48 1.86 -10.35
N GLY A 40 27.23 0.67 -10.89
CA GLY A 40 26.75 0.46 -12.28
C GLY A 40 25.25 0.59 -12.48
N ILE A 41 24.46 0.68 -11.41
CA ILE A 41 23.01 0.87 -11.50
C ILE A 41 22.69 2.36 -11.73
N PRO A 42 21.83 2.70 -12.71
CA PRO A 42 21.57 4.11 -13.06
C PRO A 42 21.15 4.95 -11.87
N LYS A 43 21.49 6.24 -11.91
CA LYS A 43 21.28 7.28 -10.89
C LYS A 43 19.86 7.33 -10.24
N LEU A 44 18.88 6.65 -10.80
CA LEU A 44 17.52 6.52 -10.22
C LEU A 44 17.51 5.91 -8.81
N PHE A 45 18.46 5.01 -8.52
CA PHE A 45 18.56 4.40 -7.17
C PHE A 45 19.24 5.32 -6.16
N ASN A 46 20.26 6.08 -6.60
CA ASN A 46 20.98 7.00 -5.70
C ASN A 46 20.12 8.20 -5.29
N SER A 47 19.18 8.64 -6.15
CA SER A 47 18.27 9.74 -5.82
C SER A 47 17.14 9.34 -4.88
N ALA A 48 16.75 8.07 -4.82
CA ALA A 48 15.68 7.58 -3.97
C ALA A 48 16.14 7.18 -2.56
N ILE A 49 17.42 6.82 -2.40
CA ILE A 49 17.93 6.21 -1.16
C ILE A 49 18.71 7.19 -0.29
N ASP A 50 19.51 8.07 -0.88
CA ASP A 50 20.34 9.05 -0.13
C ASP A 50 19.50 10.15 0.58
N PRO A 51 18.36 10.59 0.05
CA PRO A 51 17.49 11.56 0.72
C PRO A 51 16.77 11.06 1.96
N LEU A 52 16.56 9.75 2.12
CA LEU A 52 15.73 9.19 3.19
C LEU A 52 16.26 9.42 4.61
N PHE A 53 17.51 9.91 4.77
CA PHE A 53 18.21 9.90 6.04
C PHE A 53 18.64 11.26 6.59
N ARG A 54 18.42 12.39 5.90
CA ARG A 54 18.90 13.70 6.36
C ARG A 54 17.84 14.79 6.25
N TYR A 55 16.88 14.73 7.14
CA TYR A 55 15.97 15.87 7.30
C TYR A 55 16.69 17.06 7.91
N LYS A 56 16.93 18.12 7.11
CA LYS A 56 17.36 19.44 7.60
C LYS A 56 16.42 20.49 7.02
N PHE A 57 15.60 21.03 7.88
CA PHE A 57 14.77 22.19 7.57
C PHE A 57 15.64 23.45 7.51
N ASP A 58 15.70 24.13 6.36
CA ASP A 58 16.41 25.41 6.20
C ASP A 58 15.40 26.57 6.03
N LEU A 59 15.32 27.40 7.08
CA LEU A 59 14.44 28.58 7.10
C LEU A 59 14.68 29.57 5.93
N ARG A 60 15.86 29.56 5.31
CA ARG A 60 16.20 30.43 4.17
C ARG A 60 15.48 30.02 2.88
N ASP A 61 15.22 28.73 2.70
CA ASP A 61 14.49 28.22 1.57
C ASP A 61 12.99 28.56 1.67
N LEU A 62 12.46 28.63 2.89
CA LEU A 62 11.09 29.03 3.16
C LEU A 62 10.79 30.46 2.69
N LYS A 63 11.73 31.39 2.93
CA LYS A 63 11.59 32.78 2.50
C LYS A 63 11.51 32.91 0.96
N ARG A 64 12.22 32.04 0.24
CA ARG A 64 12.22 31.99 -1.21
C ARG A 64 10.91 31.46 -1.79
N LEU A 65 10.27 30.52 -1.09
CA LEU A 65 8.97 29.96 -1.48
C LEU A 65 7.84 30.99 -1.36
N THR A 66 7.83 31.78 -0.28
CA THR A 66 6.81 32.82 -0.05
C THR A 66 6.87 33.98 -1.07
N GLU A 67 8.05 34.22 -1.65
CA GLU A 67 8.21 35.22 -2.76
C GLU A 67 7.58 34.72 -4.06
N VAL A 68 7.42 33.40 -4.24
CA VAL A 68 6.86 32.79 -5.45
C VAL A 68 5.35 32.57 -5.34
N ASP A 69 4.87 32.14 -4.16
CA ASP A 69 3.45 31.88 -3.91
C ASP A 69 3.07 32.29 -2.49
N SER A 70 2.27 33.35 -2.37
CA SER A 70 1.87 33.89 -1.05
C SER A 70 1.05 32.93 -0.21
N ARG A 71 0.46 31.88 -0.79
CA ARG A 71 -0.27 30.82 -0.08
C ARG A 71 0.66 30.02 0.84
N TRP A 72 1.95 29.97 0.53
CA TRP A 72 2.96 29.35 1.38
C TRP A 72 3.02 29.91 2.78
N VAL A 73 2.67 31.17 3.00
CA VAL A 73 2.65 31.77 4.35
C VAL A 73 1.73 30.97 5.26
N GLN A 74 0.53 30.65 4.81
CA GLN A 74 -0.44 29.87 5.58
C GLN A 74 -0.01 28.41 5.78
N VAL A 75 0.63 27.82 4.76
CA VAL A 75 1.21 26.47 4.90
C VAL A 75 2.32 26.47 5.94
N LEU A 76 3.20 27.47 5.94
CA LEU A 76 4.30 27.59 6.90
C LEU A 76 3.79 27.78 8.33
N GLU A 77 2.75 28.58 8.54
CA GLU A 77 2.15 28.77 9.86
C GLU A 77 1.72 27.45 10.50
N VAL A 78 1.11 26.54 9.74
CA VAL A 78 0.67 25.24 10.25
C VAL A 78 1.77 24.18 10.30
N THR A 79 2.87 24.37 9.55
CA THR A 79 3.98 23.39 9.52
C THR A 79 5.10 23.72 10.48
N THR A 80 5.15 24.94 11.05
CA THR A 80 6.22 25.37 11.96
C THR A 80 6.34 24.48 13.19
N ASP A 81 5.22 24.01 13.73
CA ASP A 81 5.16 23.17 14.92
C ASP A 81 5.03 21.68 14.60
N MET A 82 5.12 21.28 13.32
CA MET A 82 5.07 19.87 12.95
C MET A 82 6.35 19.15 13.37
N PRO A 83 6.23 17.96 13.97
CA PRO A 83 7.41 17.15 14.23
C PRO A 83 8.06 16.71 12.91
N PRO A 84 9.38 16.53 12.89
CA PRO A 84 10.09 16.07 11.69
C PRO A 84 9.67 14.66 11.27
N HIS A 85 9.19 13.86 12.22
CA HIS A 85 8.73 12.49 12.00
C HIS A 85 7.28 12.35 12.46
N MET A 86 6.52 11.51 11.76
CA MET A 86 5.16 11.19 12.15
C MET A 86 5.16 9.90 12.99
N ASP A 87 4.65 10.00 14.21
CA ASP A 87 4.37 8.84 15.04
C ASP A 87 2.99 8.28 14.66
N LEU A 88 2.97 7.03 14.19
CA LEU A 88 1.73 6.37 13.77
C LEU A 88 0.82 6.01 14.95
N THR A 89 1.37 5.88 16.16
CA THR A 89 0.57 5.62 17.37
C THR A 89 -0.12 6.88 17.87
N ASP A 90 0.42 8.08 17.57
CA ASP A 90 -0.17 9.35 17.99
C ASP A 90 -1.30 9.80 17.03
N PRO A 91 -2.57 9.77 17.47
CA PRO A 91 -3.68 10.25 16.66
C PRO A 91 -3.66 11.77 16.41
N ALA A 92 -2.86 12.54 17.16
CA ALA A 92 -2.72 13.97 16.92
C ALA A 92 -1.96 14.27 15.62
N HIS A 93 -0.93 13.50 15.30
CA HIS A 93 -0.20 13.63 14.04
C HIS A 93 -1.10 13.36 12.83
N GLU A 94 -1.96 12.34 12.92
CA GLU A 94 -2.91 12.05 11.86
C GLU A 94 -3.96 13.17 11.71
N ARG A 95 -4.51 13.68 12.81
CA ARG A 95 -5.42 14.84 12.77
C ARG A 95 -4.76 16.07 12.16
N GLN A 96 -3.49 16.30 12.46
CA GLN A 96 -2.72 17.40 11.87
C GLN A 96 -2.58 17.22 10.35
N ALA A 97 -2.34 15.99 9.86
CA ALA A 97 -2.29 15.70 8.43
C ALA A 97 -3.65 15.98 7.75
N PHE A 98 -4.77 15.58 8.34
CA PHE A 98 -6.10 15.86 7.79
C PHE A 98 -6.44 17.36 7.79
N ASN A 99 -6.18 18.06 8.88
CA ASN A 99 -6.43 19.50 8.96
C ASN A 99 -5.61 20.28 7.92
N THR A 100 -4.35 19.88 7.74
CA THR A 100 -3.49 20.48 6.72
C THR A 100 -3.96 20.11 5.30
N ALA A 101 -4.49 18.91 5.10
CA ALA A 101 -5.06 18.52 3.81
C ALA A 101 -6.29 19.36 3.45
N GLU A 102 -7.19 19.64 4.40
CA GLU A 102 -8.32 20.55 4.18
C GLU A 102 -7.85 21.99 3.85
N LEU A 103 -6.85 22.48 4.60
CA LEU A 103 -6.24 23.78 4.27
C LEU A 103 -5.68 23.81 2.84
N LEU A 104 -4.99 22.75 2.42
CA LEU A 104 -4.44 22.64 1.06
C LEU A 104 -5.56 22.60 -0.01
N LEU A 105 -6.68 21.94 0.26
CA LEU A 105 -7.84 21.94 -0.63
C LEU A 105 -8.44 23.35 -0.80
N ASP A 106 -8.48 24.12 0.29
CA ASP A 106 -8.97 25.51 0.25
C ASP A 106 -7.99 26.46 -0.48
N LEU A 107 -6.69 26.30 -0.23
CA LEU A 107 -5.65 27.14 -0.84
C LEU A 107 -5.44 26.83 -2.32
N TYR A 108 -5.55 25.56 -2.71
CA TYR A 108 -5.29 25.06 -4.06
C TYR A 108 -6.51 24.35 -4.63
N PRO A 109 -7.59 25.07 -4.98
CA PRO A 109 -8.85 24.45 -5.42
C PRO A 109 -8.78 23.80 -6.80
N LYS A 110 -7.69 23.99 -7.55
CA LYS A 110 -7.45 23.35 -8.85
C LYS A 110 -6.42 22.22 -8.71
N GLU A 111 -6.71 21.10 -9.37
CA GLU A 111 -5.87 19.90 -9.30
C GLU A 111 -4.45 20.14 -9.82
N ASP A 112 -4.29 20.90 -10.88
CA ASP A 112 -2.97 21.23 -11.45
C ASP A 112 -2.12 22.08 -10.48
N GLU A 113 -2.71 23.05 -9.80
CA GLU A 113 -2.02 23.85 -8.78
C GLU A 113 -1.60 22.99 -7.58
N LEU A 114 -2.51 22.14 -7.08
CA LEU A 114 -2.20 21.23 -5.96
C LEU A 114 -1.16 20.19 -6.36
N ARG A 115 -1.18 19.67 -7.58
CA ARG A 115 -0.14 18.80 -8.12
C ARG A 115 1.21 19.49 -8.25
N ALA A 116 1.24 20.76 -8.65
CA ALA A 116 2.47 21.54 -8.70
C ALA A 116 3.05 21.73 -7.29
N PHE A 117 2.20 22.02 -6.30
CA PHE A 117 2.58 22.07 -4.89
C PHE A 117 3.16 20.73 -4.41
N ASP A 118 2.46 19.61 -4.62
CA ASP A 118 2.93 18.28 -4.26
C ASP A 118 4.27 17.93 -4.91
N THR A 119 4.43 18.24 -6.19
CA THR A 119 5.69 18.01 -6.90
C THR A 119 6.82 18.82 -6.30
N HIS A 120 6.56 20.08 -5.92
CA HIS A 120 7.56 20.93 -5.31
C HIS A 120 8.04 20.37 -3.97
N ILE A 121 7.12 20.08 -3.04
CA ILE A 121 7.51 19.54 -1.73
C ILE A 121 8.17 18.16 -1.84
N THR A 122 7.75 17.30 -2.76
CA THR A 122 8.34 15.96 -2.93
C THR A 122 9.70 16.01 -3.61
N THR A 123 9.98 16.99 -4.45
CA THR A 123 11.32 17.22 -5.02
C THR A 123 12.30 17.66 -3.93
N GLU A 124 11.82 18.40 -2.93
CA GLU A 124 12.59 18.89 -1.78
C GLU A 124 12.20 18.15 -0.49
N GLN A 125 11.82 16.87 -0.60
CA GLN A 125 11.17 16.11 0.49
C GLN A 125 11.91 16.17 1.84
N LEU A 126 13.23 16.27 1.82
CA LEU A 126 14.04 16.37 3.06
C LEU A 126 13.90 17.71 3.80
N LYS A 127 13.33 18.70 3.14
CA LYS A 127 13.15 20.04 3.71
C LYS A 127 11.78 20.23 4.37
N HIS A 128 10.89 19.27 4.18
CA HIS A 128 9.50 19.39 4.64
C HIS A 128 9.11 18.25 5.58
N PRO A 129 8.24 18.52 6.58
CA PRO A 129 7.75 17.48 7.50
C PRO A 129 6.99 16.37 6.76
N VAL A 130 7.12 15.14 7.22
CA VAL A 130 6.39 13.98 6.66
C VAL A 130 4.89 14.21 6.68
N ILE A 131 4.38 14.87 7.72
CA ILE A 131 2.95 15.22 7.86
C ILE A 131 2.49 16.12 6.70
N LEU A 132 3.31 17.06 6.23
CA LEU A 132 2.97 17.89 5.08
C LEU A 132 2.90 17.08 3.77
N HIS A 133 3.84 16.15 3.58
CA HIS A 133 3.78 15.23 2.43
C HIS A 133 2.51 14.39 2.45
N LEU A 134 2.18 13.83 3.61
CA LEU A 134 0.94 13.07 3.77
C LEU A 134 -0.28 13.95 3.49
N ALA A 135 -0.35 15.14 4.07
CA ALA A 135 -1.45 16.08 3.85
C ALA A 135 -1.65 16.42 2.36
N SER A 136 -0.56 16.64 1.63
CA SER A 136 -0.61 16.87 0.18
C SER A 136 -1.19 15.68 -0.58
N LYS A 137 -0.76 14.45 -0.27
CA LYS A 137 -1.32 13.25 -0.90
C LYS A 137 -2.78 13.03 -0.54
N LEU A 138 -3.18 13.30 0.71
CA LEU A 138 -4.57 13.24 1.16
C LEU A 138 -5.44 14.25 0.38
N ALA A 139 -5.00 15.49 0.27
CA ALA A 139 -5.71 16.52 -0.49
C ALA A 139 -5.86 16.14 -1.97
N LEU A 140 -4.78 15.69 -2.62
CA LEU A 140 -4.82 15.19 -4.00
C LEU A 140 -5.74 13.97 -4.14
N SER A 141 -5.73 13.06 -3.17
CA SER A 141 -6.60 11.88 -3.16
C SER A 141 -8.08 12.27 -3.11
N LYS A 142 -8.46 13.16 -2.18
CA LYS A 142 -9.84 13.65 -2.03
C LYS A 142 -10.30 14.40 -3.29
N MET A 143 -9.44 15.24 -3.85
CA MET A 143 -9.72 15.97 -5.10
C MET A 143 -9.86 15.00 -6.29
N SER A 144 -8.98 14.02 -6.41
CA SER A 144 -9.06 12.98 -7.45
C SER A 144 -10.35 12.18 -7.33
N LEU A 145 -10.75 11.77 -6.11
CA LEU A 145 -12.02 11.07 -5.89
C LEU A 145 -13.21 11.94 -6.32
N ARG A 146 -13.25 13.22 -5.93
CA ARG A 146 -14.30 14.17 -6.31
C ARG A 146 -14.44 14.34 -7.82
N SER A 147 -13.34 14.26 -8.55
CA SER A 147 -13.32 14.41 -10.03
C SER A 147 -13.90 13.22 -10.79
N LEU A 148 -14.07 12.06 -10.15
CA LEU A 148 -14.62 10.87 -10.80
C LEU A 148 -16.12 11.02 -11.05
N SER A 149 -16.53 10.88 -12.31
CA SER A 149 -17.88 11.24 -12.79
C SER A 149 -18.92 10.13 -12.69
N ALA A 150 -18.55 8.91 -12.27
CA ALA A 150 -19.47 7.78 -12.25
C ALA A 150 -19.70 7.27 -10.84
N PRO A 151 -20.85 6.61 -10.59
CA PRO A 151 -21.06 5.86 -9.37
C PRO A 151 -20.03 4.76 -9.22
N ILE A 152 -19.39 4.70 -8.05
CA ILE A 152 -18.35 3.71 -7.74
C ILE A 152 -18.65 3.07 -6.39
N PHE A 153 -18.52 1.76 -6.31
CA PHE A 153 -18.52 1.00 -5.06
C PHE A 153 -17.11 0.49 -4.80
N ASN A 154 -16.58 0.75 -3.61
CA ASN A 154 -15.22 0.44 -3.23
C ASN A 154 -15.22 -0.55 -2.08
N SER A 155 -14.67 -1.75 -2.27
CA SER A 155 -14.47 -2.73 -1.20
C SER A 155 -13.02 -2.72 -0.76
N PHE A 156 -12.78 -2.35 0.50
CA PHE A 156 -11.45 -2.42 1.11
C PHE A 156 -11.29 -3.76 1.81
N VAL A 157 -10.15 -4.42 1.60
CA VAL A 157 -9.84 -5.74 2.16
C VAL A 157 -8.52 -5.69 2.93
N VAL A 158 -8.54 -6.21 4.14
CA VAL A 158 -7.37 -6.30 5.03
C VAL A 158 -7.27 -7.71 5.62
N ALA A 159 -6.08 -8.32 5.58
CA ALA A 159 -5.79 -9.53 6.31
C ALA A 159 -5.27 -9.20 7.70
N MET A 160 -5.73 -9.95 8.71
CA MET A 160 -5.31 -9.81 10.11
C MET A 160 -4.69 -11.12 10.63
N TYR A 161 -3.48 -11.04 11.16
CA TYR A 161 -2.83 -12.14 11.87
C TYR A 161 -1.94 -11.59 12.98
N LYS A 162 -2.24 -11.93 14.25
CA LYS A 162 -1.55 -11.43 15.45
C LYS A 162 -1.64 -9.89 15.63
N GLU A 163 -2.77 -9.32 15.21
CA GLU A 163 -3.04 -7.88 15.33
C GLU A 163 -3.72 -7.49 16.65
N HIS A 164 -3.84 -8.41 17.58
CA HIS A 164 -4.58 -8.27 18.84
C HIS A 164 -4.09 -7.14 19.74
N ASN A 165 -2.83 -6.70 19.61
CA ASN A 165 -2.28 -5.56 20.33
C ASN A 165 -2.51 -4.27 19.56
N ARG A 166 -2.16 -4.22 18.28
CA ARG A 166 -2.28 -3.01 17.45
C ARG A 166 -3.72 -2.56 17.19
N ILE A 167 -4.68 -3.48 17.23
CA ILE A 167 -6.11 -3.15 17.07
C ILE A 167 -6.69 -2.38 18.27
N ARG A 168 -6.04 -2.46 19.43
CA ARG A 168 -6.41 -1.75 20.65
C ARG A 168 -5.95 -0.30 20.61
N THR A 169 -6.50 0.53 21.51
CA THR A 169 -5.99 1.87 21.74
C THR A 169 -4.68 1.83 22.52
N GLU A 170 -3.88 2.91 22.47
CA GLU A 170 -2.68 3.06 23.29
C GLU A 170 -2.98 2.95 24.80
N ALA A 171 -4.14 3.41 25.25
CA ALA A 171 -4.59 3.29 26.64
C ALA A 171 -4.84 1.84 27.08
N GLU A 172 -5.17 0.95 26.14
CA GLU A 172 -5.41 -0.47 26.39
C GLU A 172 -4.15 -1.31 26.25
N HIS A 173 -3.21 -0.88 25.39
CA HIS A 173 -1.94 -1.57 25.15
C HIS A 173 -0.91 -0.59 24.59
N SER A 174 0.35 -0.66 25.08
CA SER A 174 1.43 0.24 24.67
C SER A 174 1.78 0.22 23.17
N ALA A 175 1.47 -0.88 22.49
CA ALA A 175 1.59 -1.02 21.04
C ALA A 175 0.24 -0.81 20.31
N GLY A 176 -0.73 -0.23 20.99
CA GLY A 176 -2.07 0.01 20.44
C GLY A 176 -2.05 1.16 19.43
N GLU A 177 -2.39 0.85 18.21
CA GLU A 177 -2.53 1.81 17.10
C GLU A 177 -3.99 2.21 16.86
N ASP A 178 -4.95 1.45 17.41
CA ASP A 178 -6.39 1.57 17.11
C ASP A 178 -6.70 1.58 15.61
N PHE A 179 -5.97 0.76 14.85
CA PHE A 179 -5.93 0.85 13.39
C PHE A 179 -7.31 0.67 12.74
N LEU A 180 -8.21 -0.14 13.31
CA LEU A 180 -9.54 -0.36 12.74
C LEU A 180 -10.36 0.92 12.72
N ARG A 181 -10.52 1.58 13.89
CA ARG A 181 -11.29 2.83 13.99
C ARG A 181 -10.65 3.94 13.17
N ARG A 182 -9.33 4.02 13.19
CA ARG A 182 -8.58 5.04 12.44
C ARG A 182 -8.73 4.85 10.94
N LYS A 183 -8.60 3.62 10.41
CA LYS A 183 -8.84 3.35 8.98
C LYS A 183 -10.28 3.65 8.56
N VAL A 184 -11.26 3.31 9.40
CA VAL A 184 -12.67 3.70 9.15
C VAL A 184 -12.83 5.22 9.13
N SER A 185 -12.17 5.94 10.04
CA SER A 185 -12.17 7.40 10.05
C SER A 185 -11.52 8.00 8.80
N GLN A 186 -10.41 7.43 8.33
CA GLN A 186 -9.75 7.81 7.08
C GLN A 186 -10.68 7.69 5.87
N LEU A 187 -11.45 6.60 5.79
CA LEU A 187 -12.44 6.42 4.71
C LEU A 187 -13.62 7.37 4.86
N LYS A 188 -14.14 7.56 6.07
CA LYS A 188 -15.19 8.55 6.31
C LYS A 188 -14.78 9.94 5.83
N TRP A 189 -13.54 10.35 6.13
CA TRP A 189 -13.00 11.63 5.66
C TRP A 189 -12.87 11.68 4.13
N LEU A 190 -12.32 10.63 3.50
CA LEU A 190 -12.12 10.59 2.05
C LEU A 190 -13.44 10.67 1.28
N PHE A 191 -14.45 9.91 1.71
CA PHE A 191 -15.74 9.80 1.04
C PHE A 191 -16.79 10.82 1.54
N GLU A 192 -16.40 11.75 2.40
CA GLU A 192 -17.30 12.79 2.91
C GLU A 192 -17.91 13.63 1.80
N GLY A 193 -19.24 13.71 1.77
CA GLY A 193 -20.00 14.45 0.75
C GLY A 193 -20.20 13.71 -0.58
N GLU A 194 -19.62 12.53 -0.76
CA GLU A 194 -19.69 11.75 -2.00
C GLU A 194 -20.88 10.77 -1.98
N ILE A 195 -22.02 11.18 -2.50
CA ILE A 195 -23.29 10.41 -2.43
C ILE A 195 -23.26 9.17 -3.33
N ASP A 196 -22.62 9.26 -4.48
CA ASP A 196 -22.55 8.22 -5.51
C ASP A 196 -21.27 7.37 -5.45
N LYS A 197 -20.43 7.61 -4.47
CA LYS A 197 -19.18 6.88 -4.22
C LYS A 197 -19.27 6.22 -2.85
N LYS A 198 -19.59 4.94 -2.85
CA LYS A 198 -19.79 4.16 -1.63
C LYS A 198 -18.61 3.27 -1.34
N TRP A 199 -18.49 2.86 -0.09
CA TRP A 199 -17.45 1.94 0.34
C TRP A 199 -17.95 0.98 1.42
N GLU A 200 -17.26 -0.16 1.48
CA GLU A 200 -17.30 -1.14 2.56
C GLU A 200 -15.87 -1.49 2.99
N PHE A 201 -15.73 -2.05 4.18
CA PHE A 201 -14.45 -2.48 4.70
C PHE A 201 -14.54 -3.89 5.26
N VAL A 202 -13.75 -4.81 4.73
CA VAL A 202 -13.75 -6.23 5.08
C VAL A 202 -12.41 -6.61 5.68
N PHE A 203 -12.43 -6.98 6.94
CA PHE A 203 -11.29 -7.56 7.64
C PHE A 203 -11.35 -9.08 7.52
N VAL A 204 -10.23 -9.73 7.25
CA VAL A 204 -10.16 -11.20 7.11
C VAL A 204 -9.20 -11.74 8.15
N ASP A 205 -9.70 -12.52 9.10
CA ASP A 205 -8.88 -13.24 10.06
C ASP A 205 -8.20 -14.42 9.37
N ASP A 206 -6.86 -14.41 9.36
CA ASP A 206 -6.00 -15.43 8.74
C ASP A 206 -5.68 -16.59 9.70
N GLY A 207 -6.63 -16.97 10.56
CA GLY A 207 -6.45 -18.01 11.56
C GLY A 207 -5.66 -17.53 12.77
N CYS A 208 -5.89 -16.30 13.20
CA CYS A 208 -5.14 -15.70 14.31
C CYS A 208 -5.37 -16.43 15.64
N PRO A 209 -4.32 -17.00 16.28
CA PRO A 209 -4.46 -17.67 17.56
C PRO A 209 -4.87 -16.71 18.69
N GLU A 210 -4.56 -15.42 18.55
CA GLU A 210 -4.87 -14.35 19.51
C GLU A 210 -6.24 -13.69 19.23
N LYS A 211 -7.05 -14.30 18.34
CA LYS A 211 -8.45 -13.91 18.09
C LYS A 211 -8.61 -12.44 17.65
N SER A 212 -7.75 -11.95 16.78
CA SER A 212 -7.85 -10.59 16.25
C SER A 212 -9.19 -10.31 15.58
N GLY A 213 -9.78 -11.30 14.89
CA GLY A 213 -11.10 -11.21 14.28
C GLY A 213 -12.21 -10.97 15.31
N GLU A 214 -12.23 -11.72 16.43
CA GLU A 214 -13.23 -11.52 17.49
C GLU A 214 -13.11 -10.13 18.17
N ILE A 215 -11.88 -9.59 18.24
CA ILE A 215 -11.67 -8.22 18.75
C ILE A 215 -12.25 -7.20 17.77
N ALA A 216 -11.98 -7.39 16.46
CA ALA A 216 -12.52 -6.53 15.41
C ALA A 216 -14.06 -6.52 15.40
N GLU A 217 -14.71 -7.69 15.51
CA GLU A 217 -16.17 -7.79 15.57
C GLU A 217 -16.76 -7.00 16.75
N ARG A 218 -16.12 -7.11 17.92
CA ARG A 218 -16.57 -6.35 19.11
C ARG A 218 -16.46 -4.84 18.89
N ILE A 219 -15.38 -4.37 18.27
CA ILE A 219 -15.20 -2.96 17.95
C ILE A 219 -16.26 -2.51 16.95
N ILE A 220 -16.49 -3.28 15.87
CA ILE A 220 -17.51 -2.98 14.86
C ILE A 220 -18.90 -2.85 15.50
N GLN A 221 -19.25 -3.77 16.38
CA GLN A 221 -20.52 -3.73 17.11
C GLN A 221 -20.64 -2.54 18.06
N GLN A 222 -19.56 -2.23 18.80
CA GLN A 222 -19.54 -1.09 19.73
C GLN A 222 -19.67 0.24 19.01
N GLU A 223 -19.01 0.40 17.86
CA GLU A 223 -19.04 1.62 17.04
C GLU A 223 -20.28 1.71 16.14
N GLY A 224 -21.03 0.62 15.97
CA GLY A 224 -22.22 0.58 15.10
C GLY A 224 -21.89 0.78 13.62
N TYR A 225 -20.79 0.18 13.14
CA TYR A 225 -20.41 0.28 11.74
C TYR A 225 -21.21 -0.69 10.86
N ASP A 226 -22.08 -0.17 9.99
CA ASP A 226 -22.94 -0.98 9.12
C ASP A 226 -22.21 -1.51 7.88
N ASN A 227 -21.15 -0.86 7.47
CA ASN A 227 -20.37 -1.15 6.25
C ASN A 227 -18.97 -1.71 6.55
N VAL A 228 -18.78 -2.26 7.73
CA VAL A 228 -17.53 -2.92 8.16
C VAL A 228 -17.87 -4.33 8.64
N SER A 229 -17.12 -5.31 8.19
CA SER A 229 -17.36 -6.72 8.52
C SER A 229 -16.06 -7.50 8.72
N VAL A 230 -16.18 -8.67 9.37
CA VAL A 230 -15.08 -9.62 9.53
C VAL A 230 -15.42 -10.93 8.82
N LEU A 231 -14.46 -11.48 8.11
CA LEU A 231 -14.49 -12.82 7.54
C LEU A 231 -13.40 -13.68 8.19
N TYR A 232 -13.63 -14.98 8.25
CA TYR A 232 -12.67 -15.95 8.77
C TYR A 232 -12.21 -16.88 7.66
N LEU A 233 -10.92 -16.94 7.36
CA LEU A 233 -10.37 -17.84 6.34
C LEU A 233 -10.67 -19.31 6.68
N ALA A 234 -10.69 -19.66 7.97
CA ALA A 234 -11.08 -20.98 8.46
C ALA A 234 -12.46 -21.41 7.94
N ASP A 235 -13.42 -20.50 7.85
CA ASP A 235 -14.75 -20.76 7.31
C ASP A 235 -14.73 -21.11 5.82
N ALA A 236 -13.89 -20.40 5.04
CA ALA A 236 -13.74 -20.67 3.62
C ALA A 236 -13.14 -22.05 3.37
N ILE A 237 -12.17 -22.46 4.18
CA ILE A 237 -11.56 -23.79 4.14
C ILE A 237 -12.59 -24.86 4.53
N ALA A 238 -13.29 -24.69 5.65
CA ALA A 238 -14.28 -25.62 6.14
C ALA A 238 -15.45 -25.83 5.18
N LYS A 239 -15.89 -24.76 4.49
CA LYS A 239 -16.95 -24.79 3.47
C LYS A 239 -16.47 -25.27 2.10
N GLY A 240 -15.17 -25.49 1.91
CA GLY A 240 -14.58 -25.93 0.64
C GLY A 240 -14.76 -24.93 -0.49
N PHE A 241 -14.68 -23.64 -0.20
CA PHE A 241 -14.80 -22.61 -1.24
C PHE A 241 -13.69 -22.71 -2.27
N PRO A 242 -13.95 -22.48 -3.58
CA PRO A 242 -12.94 -22.61 -4.64
C PRO A 242 -11.69 -21.79 -4.37
N ILE A 243 -11.83 -20.59 -3.78
CA ILE A 243 -10.71 -19.71 -3.46
C ILE A 243 -9.78 -20.26 -2.39
N ALA A 244 -10.28 -21.17 -1.54
CA ALA A 244 -9.49 -21.86 -0.51
C ALA A 244 -8.83 -23.16 -1.01
N LYS A 245 -8.98 -23.47 -2.32
CA LYS A 245 -8.34 -24.65 -2.91
C LYS A 245 -6.84 -24.61 -2.67
N GLY A 246 -6.30 -25.74 -2.19
CA GLY A 246 -4.89 -25.90 -1.84
C GLY A 246 -4.56 -25.58 -0.39
N LEU A 247 -5.50 -25.00 0.39
CA LEU A 247 -5.35 -24.81 1.82
C LEU A 247 -5.96 -26.01 2.56
N THR A 248 -5.21 -26.60 3.49
CA THR A 248 -5.69 -27.66 4.41
C THR A 248 -6.01 -27.08 5.80
N SER A 249 -5.32 -26.01 6.16
CA SER A 249 -5.53 -25.20 7.35
C SER A 249 -5.18 -23.75 7.07
N THR A 250 -5.46 -22.86 8.02
CA THR A 250 -5.03 -21.44 7.93
C THR A 250 -3.52 -21.28 7.99
N ASP A 251 -2.76 -22.25 8.52
CA ASP A 251 -1.29 -22.23 8.56
C ASP A 251 -0.65 -22.29 7.15
N ASP A 252 -1.40 -22.79 6.17
CA ASP A 252 -0.96 -22.81 4.77
C ASP A 252 -1.03 -21.40 4.14
N SER A 253 -1.80 -20.48 4.74
CA SER A 253 -1.88 -19.08 4.36
C SER A 253 -0.83 -18.26 5.10
N GLN A 254 -0.24 -17.30 4.38
CA GLN A 254 0.58 -16.25 4.97
C GLN A 254 0.14 -14.93 4.33
N LYS A 255 -1.01 -14.40 4.77
CA LYS A 255 -1.64 -13.20 4.23
C LYS A 255 -2.35 -13.41 2.87
N GLY A 256 -1.70 -14.08 1.90
CA GLY A 256 -2.23 -14.22 0.53
C GLY A 256 -3.58 -14.92 0.49
N GLY A 257 -3.75 -16.03 1.22
CA GLY A 257 -5.03 -16.75 1.29
C GLY A 257 -6.16 -15.90 1.85
N ALA A 258 -5.90 -15.14 2.91
CA ALA A 258 -6.88 -14.25 3.53
C ALA A 258 -7.29 -13.09 2.60
N ILE A 259 -6.32 -12.40 1.98
CA ILE A 259 -6.59 -11.32 1.02
C ILE A 259 -7.40 -11.85 -0.18
N GLN A 260 -7.00 -12.99 -0.75
CA GLN A 260 -7.74 -13.59 -1.87
C GLN A 260 -9.17 -13.98 -1.49
N TYR A 261 -9.37 -14.52 -0.28
CA TYR A 261 -10.71 -14.83 0.20
C TYR A 261 -11.57 -13.58 0.39
N GLY A 262 -11.02 -12.53 0.97
CA GLY A 262 -11.71 -11.25 1.11
C GLY A 262 -12.11 -10.67 -0.24
N MET A 263 -11.18 -10.58 -1.19
CA MET A 263 -11.47 -10.11 -2.56
C MET A 263 -12.53 -10.96 -3.23
N TRP A 264 -12.44 -12.28 -3.16
CA TRP A 264 -13.41 -13.20 -3.76
C TRP A 264 -14.80 -13.06 -3.13
N SER A 265 -14.88 -12.78 -1.84
CA SER A 265 -16.16 -12.60 -1.16
C SER A 265 -16.87 -11.33 -1.63
N VAL A 266 -16.17 -10.21 -1.69
CA VAL A 266 -16.77 -8.92 -2.07
C VAL A 266 -17.16 -8.87 -3.55
N ILE A 267 -16.43 -9.52 -4.46
CA ILE A 267 -16.78 -9.52 -5.89
C ILE A 267 -17.98 -10.39 -6.23
N LYS A 268 -18.48 -11.21 -5.31
CA LYS A 268 -19.72 -11.97 -5.49
C LYS A 268 -20.97 -11.11 -5.41
N GLU A 269 -20.89 -10.02 -4.68
CA GLU A 269 -21.98 -9.06 -4.62
C GLU A 269 -22.12 -8.32 -5.96
N GLN A 270 -23.34 -8.23 -6.45
CA GLN A 270 -23.62 -7.55 -7.71
C GLN A 270 -24.02 -6.11 -7.42
N HIS A 271 -23.19 -5.18 -7.84
CA HIS A 271 -23.49 -3.75 -7.83
C HIS A 271 -24.02 -3.35 -9.22
N ASN A 272 -25.34 -3.52 -9.46
CA ASN A 272 -25.95 -3.22 -10.76
C ASN A 272 -25.69 -1.77 -11.19
N ASN A 273 -25.11 -1.59 -12.37
CA ASN A 273 -24.78 -0.30 -12.98
C ASN A 273 -23.81 0.59 -12.18
N VAL A 274 -23.08 0.02 -11.22
CA VAL A 274 -22.04 0.70 -10.44
C VAL A 274 -20.72 0.03 -10.72
N ARG A 275 -19.68 0.82 -10.96
CA ARG A 275 -18.31 0.29 -11.08
C ARG A 275 -17.83 -0.19 -9.72
N HIS A 276 -17.42 -1.44 -9.65
CA HIS A 276 -16.93 -2.03 -8.43
C HIS A 276 -15.40 -2.14 -8.48
N ILE A 277 -14.74 -1.52 -7.49
CA ILE A 277 -13.29 -1.54 -7.32
C ILE A 277 -12.97 -2.17 -5.97
N VAL A 278 -12.02 -3.08 -5.97
CA VAL A 278 -11.54 -3.76 -4.77
C VAL A 278 -10.13 -3.28 -4.46
N ILE A 279 -9.91 -2.83 -3.24
CA ILE A 279 -8.63 -2.30 -2.76
C ILE A 279 -8.19 -3.15 -1.59
N TYR A 280 -6.98 -3.73 -1.64
CA TYR A 280 -6.43 -4.33 -0.45
C TYR A 280 -5.32 -3.46 0.16
N THR A 281 -5.18 -3.55 1.48
CA THR A 281 -4.16 -2.84 2.23
C THR A 281 -3.69 -3.65 3.43
N ASP A 282 -2.57 -3.25 4.01
CA ASP A 282 -2.04 -3.84 5.24
C ASP A 282 -2.89 -3.42 6.46
N SER A 283 -2.82 -4.19 7.54
CA SER A 283 -3.55 -3.91 8.78
C SER A 283 -2.99 -2.71 9.53
N ASP A 284 -1.66 -2.53 9.52
CA ASP A 284 -0.99 -1.42 10.19
C ASP A 284 -1.34 -0.03 9.60
N LEU A 285 -0.86 1.00 10.23
CA LEU A 285 -1.05 2.39 9.80
C LEU A 285 0.05 2.92 8.87
N SER A 286 0.96 2.06 8.41
CA SER A 286 2.05 2.45 7.49
C SER A 286 1.54 3.15 6.24
N THR A 287 0.34 2.77 5.78
CA THR A 287 -0.38 3.47 4.72
C THR A 287 -1.66 4.08 5.26
N ASN A 288 -1.80 5.39 5.14
CA ASN A 288 -3.09 6.05 5.32
C ASN A 288 -3.97 5.75 4.09
N ILE A 289 -5.07 5.00 4.31
CA ILE A 289 -5.93 4.52 3.21
C ILE A 289 -6.80 5.61 2.58
N ALA A 290 -6.86 6.80 3.17
CA ALA A 290 -7.46 7.95 2.50
C ALA A 290 -6.66 8.42 1.27
N GLN A 291 -5.47 7.86 1.01
CA GLN A 291 -4.78 8.02 -0.27
C GLN A 291 -5.41 7.20 -1.41
N ALA A 292 -6.47 6.44 -1.17
CA ALA A 292 -7.11 5.56 -2.16
C ALA A 292 -7.61 6.30 -3.42
N GLY A 293 -7.99 7.57 -3.31
CA GLY A 293 -8.39 8.37 -4.47
C GLY A 293 -7.31 8.46 -5.55
N LEU A 294 -6.02 8.37 -5.16
CA LEU A 294 -4.90 8.33 -6.10
C LEU A 294 -4.90 7.04 -6.92
N LEU A 295 -5.21 5.89 -6.30
CA LEU A 295 -5.37 4.59 -6.98
C LEU A 295 -6.59 4.61 -7.90
N LEU A 296 -7.72 5.09 -7.41
CA LEU A 296 -8.98 5.18 -8.16
C LEU A 296 -8.82 6.03 -9.43
N SER A 297 -8.09 7.13 -9.34
CA SER A 297 -7.78 7.99 -10.49
C SER A 297 -6.98 7.26 -11.58
N GLN A 298 -6.09 6.31 -11.23
CA GLN A 298 -5.38 5.50 -12.22
C GLN A 298 -6.34 4.55 -12.95
N LEU A 299 -7.27 3.93 -12.23
CA LEU A 299 -8.23 2.99 -12.81
C LEU A 299 -9.22 3.70 -13.73
N GLU A 300 -9.74 4.84 -13.30
CA GLU A 300 -10.85 5.52 -13.95
C GLU A 300 -10.38 6.51 -15.02
N ASN A 301 -9.52 7.47 -14.65
CA ASN A 301 -9.09 8.53 -15.57
C ASN A 301 -8.05 8.03 -16.57
N LYS A 302 -7.23 7.02 -16.21
CA LYS A 302 -6.19 6.44 -17.08
C LYS A 302 -6.55 5.06 -17.63
N ASN A 303 -7.76 4.58 -17.32
CA ASN A 303 -8.30 3.30 -17.77
C ASN A 303 -7.35 2.12 -17.54
N ARG A 304 -6.70 2.07 -16.38
CA ARG A 304 -5.87 0.94 -15.97
C ARG A 304 -6.76 -0.20 -15.44
N MET A 305 -6.24 -1.41 -15.46
CA MET A 305 -6.94 -2.60 -14.94
C MET A 305 -6.70 -2.81 -13.46
N CYS A 306 -5.51 -2.44 -13.01
CA CYS A 306 -5.16 -2.35 -11.60
C CYS A 306 -4.29 -1.12 -11.35
N ALA A 307 -4.16 -0.73 -10.09
CA ALA A 307 -3.28 0.34 -9.64
C ALA A 307 -2.54 -0.07 -8.39
N ILE A 308 -1.31 0.39 -8.25
CA ILE A 308 -0.45 0.11 -7.10
C ILE A 308 0.07 1.41 -6.50
N GLY A 309 0.04 1.48 -5.17
CA GLY A 309 0.76 2.51 -4.43
C GLY A 309 2.26 2.32 -4.62
N THR A 310 2.98 3.39 -4.92
CA THR A 310 4.42 3.32 -5.12
C THR A 310 5.14 4.20 -4.11
N ARG A 311 6.08 3.57 -3.37
CA ARG A 311 6.89 4.22 -2.31
C ARG A 311 8.16 4.83 -2.88
N TYR A 312 8.70 4.25 -3.95
CA TYR A 312 10.04 4.51 -4.48
C TYR A 312 10.03 5.21 -5.85
N ASP A 313 8.86 5.41 -6.48
CA ASP A 313 8.75 6.18 -7.71
C ASP A 313 8.79 7.69 -7.41
N THR A 314 9.08 8.49 -8.44
CA THR A 314 9.05 9.95 -8.35
C THR A 314 7.71 10.43 -7.79
N GLY A 315 7.76 11.22 -6.74
CA GLY A 315 6.60 11.68 -6.00
C GLY A 315 6.13 10.76 -4.86
N GLY A 316 6.71 9.55 -4.73
CA GLY A 316 6.53 8.72 -3.55
C GLY A 316 7.40 9.19 -2.38
N VAL A 317 6.94 8.98 -1.16
CA VAL A 317 7.67 9.30 0.07
C VAL A 317 7.69 8.08 0.97
N TYR A 318 8.88 7.59 1.28
CA TYR A 318 9.09 6.47 2.18
C TYR A 318 9.85 6.93 3.42
N CYS A 319 9.28 6.71 4.58
CA CYS A 319 9.86 7.12 5.85
C CYS A 319 10.06 5.91 6.76
N THR A 320 11.26 5.79 7.33
CA THR A 320 11.55 4.85 8.41
C THR A 320 11.28 5.50 9.77
N PRO A 321 11.06 4.71 10.83
CA PRO A 321 10.91 5.24 12.18
C PRO A 321 12.15 6.04 12.62
N ALA A 322 11.92 7.07 13.45
CA ALA A 322 12.99 7.85 14.03
C ALA A 322 13.95 6.96 14.82
N GLY A 323 15.24 6.97 14.47
CA GLY A 323 16.29 6.17 15.12
C GLY A 323 16.61 4.84 14.45
N ALA A 324 15.86 4.38 13.45
CA ALA A 324 16.32 3.31 12.59
C ALA A 324 17.57 3.79 11.84
N GLN A 325 18.70 3.11 12.05
CA GLN A 325 19.86 3.30 11.19
C GLN A 325 19.43 2.97 9.76
N GLY A 326 19.88 3.76 8.79
CA GLY A 326 19.48 3.65 7.39
C GLY A 326 19.36 2.23 6.84
N LEU A 327 18.92 2.07 5.62
CA LEU A 327 18.76 0.76 4.97
C LEU A 327 19.99 -0.11 5.25
N THR A 328 19.74 -1.30 5.78
CA THR A 328 20.79 -2.28 6.04
C THR A 328 21.31 -2.84 4.69
N ASN A 329 22.45 -3.50 4.71
CA ASN A 329 22.93 -4.23 3.52
C ASN A 329 21.89 -5.25 3.02
N TYR A 330 21.09 -5.82 3.92
CA TYR A 330 19.99 -6.69 3.57
C TYR A 330 18.89 -5.95 2.79
N ASP A 331 18.50 -4.76 3.22
CA ASP A 331 17.48 -3.96 2.53
C ASP A 331 17.94 -3.60 1.11
N TYR A 332 19.20 -3.23 0.92
CA TYR A 332 19.79 -2.99 -0.39
C TYR A 332 19.75 -4.25 -1.28
N LYS A 333 20.14 -5.40 -0.74
CA LYS A 333 20.08 -6.68 -1.46
C LYS A 333 18.65 -7.00 -1.90
N MET A 334 17.67 -6.79 -1.02
CA MET A 334 16.26 -7.01 -1.33
C MET A 334 15.72 -6.04 -2.40
N LEU A 335 16.15 -4.79 -2.39
CA LEU A 335 15.78 -3.82 -3.44
C LEU A 335 16.35 -4.22 -4.80
N VAL A 336 17.61 -4.65 -4.84
CA VAL A 336 18.25 -5.16 -6.08
C VAL A 336 17.54 -6.41 -6.57
N PHE A 337 17.22 -7.34 -5.68
CA PHE A 337 16.49 -8.56 -6.02
C PHE A 337 15.09 -8.26 -6.60
N ARG A 338 14.33 -7.37 -5.96
CA ARG A 338 13.02 -6.91 -6.47
C ARG A 338 13.15 -6.24 -7.84
N HIS A 339 14.20 -5.44 -8.05
CA HIS A 339 14.46 -4.82 -9.35
C HIS A 339 14.77 -5.86 -10.42
N PHE A 340 15.56 -6.88 -10.09
CA PHE A 340 15.88 -7.99 -11.00
C PHE A 340 14.61 -8.76 -11.38
N ILE A 341 13.81 -9.20 -10.42
CA ILE A 341 12.54 -9.89 -10.66
C ILE A 341 11.67 -9.06 -11.61
N ARG A 342 11.47 -7.79 -11.33
CA ARG A 342 10.68 -6.91 -12.17
C ARG A 342 11.16 -6.84 -13.61
N THR A 343 12.45 -6.59 -13.78
CA THR A 343 13.01 -6.32 -15.13
C THR A 343 13.16 -7.55 -15.97
N LYS A 344 13.42 -8.70 -15.37
CA LYS A 344 13.71 -9.94 -16.07
C LYS A 344 12.54 -10.92 -16.07
N LEU A 345 11.79 -10.99 -14.97
CA LEU A 345 10.79 -12.02 -14.76
C LEU A 345 9.36 -11.48 -14.88
N LEU A 346 9.13 -10.21 -14.60
CA LEU A 346 7.81 -9.58 -14.64
C LEU A 346 7.73 -8.42 -15.64
N SER A 347 8.42 -8.55 -16.79
CA SER A 347 8.42 -7.53 -17.85
C SER A 347 7.01 -7.18 -18.35
N GLN A 348 6.07 -8.12 -18.26
CA GLN A 348 4.67 -7.96 -18.65
C GLN A 348 3.91 -6.91 -17.82
N ILE A 349 4.31 -6.68 -16.56
CA ILE A 349 3.68 -5.65 -15.71
C ILE A 349 4.22 -4.24 -15.97
N GLY A 350 5.17 -4.08 -16.88
CA GLY A 350 5.76 -2.79 -17.23
C GLY A 350 6.75 -2.27 -16.18
N GLU A 351 6.89 -0.96 -16.10
CA GLU A 351 7.89 -0.30 -15.25
C GLU A 351 7.42 -0.15 -13.78
N VAL A 352 6.93 -1.22 -13.15
CA VAL A 352 6.54 -1.22 -11.74
C VAL A 352 7.73 -1.64 -10.89
N VAL A 353 8.26 -0.75 -10.06
CA VAL A 353 9.39 -1.03 -9.14
C VAL A 353 8.88 -1.66 -7.84
N ASP A 354 7.79 -1.15 -7.32
CA ASP A 354 7.27 -1.49 -6.00
C ASP A 354 6.15 -2.54 -6.08
N THR A 355 6.49 -3.74 -6.54
CA THR A 355 5.51 -4.82 -6.74
C THR A 355 4.87 -5.32 -5.43
N GLN A 356 5.53 -5.12 -4.30
CA GLN A 356 5.10 -5.62 -2.98
C GLN A 356 4.53 -4.53 -2.05
N CYS A 357 4.20 -3.34 -2.57
CA CYS A 357 3.46 -2.37 -1.78
C CYS A 357 2.09 -2.94 -1.41
N GLY A 358 1.78 -3.03 -0.12
CA GLY A 358 0.52 -3.54 0.40
C GLY A 358 -0.66 -2.58 0.22
N PHE A 359 -0.70 -1.82 -0.89
CA PHE A 359 -1.79 -0.92 -1.21
C PHE A 359 -2.07 -0.94 -2.72
N LYS A 360 -3.03 -1.76 -3.12
CA LYS A 360 -3.36 -2.01 -4.52
C LYS A 360 -4.87 -2.00 -4.76
N ALA A 361 -5.28 -1.50 -5.92
CA ALA A 361 -6.67 -1.46 -6.36
C ALA A 361 -6.84 -2.23 -7.67
N PHE A 362 -7.95 -2.94 -7.80
CA PHE A 362 -8.32 -3.74 -8.97
C PHE A 362 -9.76 -3.49 -9.34
N LYS A 363 -10.07 -3.47 -10.63
CA LYS A 363 -11.45 -3.57 -11.08
C LYS A 363 -12.00 -4.95 -10.74
N ALA A 364 -13.21 -5.06 -10.19
CA ALA A 364 -13.82 -6.34 -9.80
C ALA A 364 -13.93 -7.31 -10.98
N GLU A 365 -14.16 -6.82 -12.19
CA GLU A 365 -14.19 -7.61 -13.41
C GLU A 365 -12.86 -8.30 -13.75
N VAL A 366 -11.73 -7.70 -13.35
CA VAL A 366 -10.40 -8.29 -13.48
C VAL A 366 -10.25 -9.41 -12.46
N LEU A 367 -10.58 -9.13 -11.19
CA LEU A 367 -10.50 -10.14 -10.12
C LEU A 367 -11.33 -11.37 -10.39
N LYS A 368 -12.52 -11.23 -11.01
CA LYS A 368 -13.35 -12.37 -11.45
C LYS A 368 -12.65 -13.28 -12.46
N GLN A 369 -11.68 -12.76 -13.20
CA GLN A 369 -10.93 -13.54 -14.20
C GLN A 369 -9.68 -14.19 -13.60
N VAL A 370 -9.04 -13.57 -12.60
CA VAL A 370 -7.71 -13.97 -12.15
C VAL A 370 -7.70 -14.71 -10.82
N LEU A 371 -8.62 -14.43 -9.88
CA LEU A 371 -8.57 -15.00 -8.53
C LEU A 371 -8.61 -16.52 -8.48
N GLU A 372 -9.42 -17.16 -9.36
CA GLU A 372 -9.51 -18.62 -9.39
C GLU A 372 -8.30 -19.29 -10.06
N LEU A 373 -7.44 -18.50 -10.72
CA LEU A 373 -6.21 -18.98 -11.33
C LEU A 373 -5.03 -18.93 -10.35
N MET A 374 -5.17 -18.16 -9.27
CA MET A 374 -4.10 -17.97 -8.29
C MET A 374 -3.78 -19.23 -7.51
N THR A 375 -2.50 -19.51 -7.39
CA THR A 375 -1.96 -20.66 -6.67
C THR A 375 -1.21 -20.28 -5.40
N ASP A 376 -0.53 -19.15 -5.39
CA ASP A 376 0.20 -18.68 -4.21
C ASP A 376 -0.77 -18.12 -3.15
N LYS A 377 -0.73 -18.72 -1.98
CA LYS A 377 -1.51 -18.33 -0.79
C LYS A 377 -0.65 -17.60 0.26
N ARG A 378 0.63 -17.39 -0.05
CA ARG A 378 1.62 -16.80 0.86
C ARG A 378 1.96 -15.36 0.48
N PHE A 379 3.15 -14.89 0.86
CA PHE A 379 3.56 -13.48 0.68
C PHE A 379 3.83 -13.06 -0.77
N SER A 380 4.04 -14.00 -1.71
CA SER A 380 4.28 -13.66 -3.12
C SER A 380 3.00 -13.51 -3.94
N PHE A 381 1.82 -13.72 -3.32
CA PHE A 381 0.51 -13.65 -3.99
C PHE A 381 0.29 -12.36 -4.78
N ASP A 382 0.86 -11.25 -4.32
CA ASP A 382 0.67 -9.95 -4.95
C ASP A 382 1.46 -9.81 -6.26
N MET A 383 2.59 -10.48 -6.39
CA MET A 383 3.32 -10.58 -7.67
C MET A 383 2.55 -11.46 -8.67
N GLU A 384 2.05 -12.62 -8.21
CA GLU A 384 1.20 -13.51 -9.02
C GLU A 384 -0.06 -12.77 -9.51
N LEU A 385 -0.72 -12.03 -8.62
CA LEU A 385 -1.93 -11.27 -8.95
C LEU A 385 -1.65 -10.20 -10.03
N LEU A 386 -0.54 -9.47 -9.93
CA LEU A 386 -0.14 -8.49 -10.93
C LEU A 386 0.19 -9.15 -12.27
N LEU A 387 0.92 -10.27 -12.25
CA LEU A 387 1.28 -11.01 -13.46
C LEU A 387 0.03 -11.56 -14.16
N LEU A 388 -0.86 -12.23 -13.44
CA LEU A 388 -2.11 -12.73 -13.98
C LEU A 388 -3.00 -11.61 -14.54
N THR A 389 -3.06 -10.46 -13.85
CA THR A 389 -3.76 -9.29 -14.35
C THR A 389 -3.18 -8.81 -15.68
N ALA A 390 -1.85 -8.74 -15.78
CA ALA A 390 -1.18 -8.35 -17.02
C ALA A 390 -1.45 -9.34 -18.15
N LEU A 391 -1.33 -10.64 -17.89
CA LEU A 391 -1.55 -11.70 -18.90
C LEU A 391 -3.01 -11.77 -19.37
N CYS A 392 -3.98 -11.66 -18.46
CA CYS A 392 -5.41 -11.73 -18.79
C CYS A 392 -5.94 -10.47 -19.48
N CYS A 393 -5.36 -9.30 -19.18
CA CYS A 393 -5.92 -8.01 -19.59
C CYS A 393 -5.07 -7.25 -20.60
N SER A 394 -3.86 -7.74 -20.97
CA SER A 394 -3.00 -7.03 -21.91
C SER A 394 -3.54 -7.12 -23.34
N ARG A 395 -4.21 -6.05 -23.76
CA ARG A 395 -4.57 -5.79 -25.15
C ARG A 395 -3.71 -4.69 -25.73
N GLY A 396 -2.38 -4.77 -25.52
CA GLY A 396 -1.41 -3.82 -26.08
C GLY A 396 -1.25 -2.49 -25.33
N GLY A 397 -1.63 -2.44 -24.05
CA GLY A 397 -1.53 -1.23 -23.23
C GLY A 397 -0.88 -1.47 -21.86
N ASN A 398 -0.48 -0.39 -21.20
CA ASN A 398 0.03 -0.43 -19.84
C ASN A 398 -1.12 -0.74 -18.86
N VAL A 399 -1.14 -1.94 -18.30
CA VAL A 399 -2.23 -2.50 -17.48
C VAL A 399 -2.22 -1.95 -16.07
N VAL A 400 -1.01 -1.73 -15.51
CA VAL A 400 -0.79 -1.32 -14.12
C VAL A 400 -0.64 0.19 -14.03
N GLY A 401 -1.48 0.83 -13.24
CA GLY A 401 -1.35 2.23 -12.86
C GLY A 401 -0.43 2.38 -11.64
N LYS A 402 0.38 3.44 -11.61
CA LYS A 402 1.24 3.78 -10.48
C LYS A 402 0.72 5.03 -9.79
N ALA A 403 0.55 4.96 -8.49
CA ALA A 403 0.11 6.05 -7.64
C ALA A 403 1.19 6.31 -6.57
N PRO A 404 2.01 7.35 -6.71
CA PRO A 404 2.98 7.73 -5.68
C PRO A 404 2.26 8.10 -4.38
N ILE A 405 2.64 7.43 -3.28
CA ILE A 405 2.03 7.58 -1.96
C ILE A 405 3.07 7.97 -0.91
N VAL A 406 2.59 8.37 0.27
CA VAL A 406 3.39 8.42 1.49
C VAL A 406 3.21 7.11 2.24
N TRP A 407 4.32 6.49 2.58
CA TRP A 407 4.40 5.29 3.41
C TRP A 407 5.33 5.56 4.59
N ILE A 408 4.85 5.25 5.80
CA ILE A 408 5.61 5.44 7.03
C ILE A 408 5.72 4.07 7.69
N GLU A 409 6.94 3.54 7.83
CA GLU A 409 7.13 2.23 8.46
C GLU A 409 6.63 2.26 9.91
N SER A 410 5.90 1.22 10.30
CA SER A 410 5.54 0.99 11.69
C SER A 410 6.76 0.60 12.53
N ASN A 411 6.79 1.04 13.80
CA ASN A 411 7.87 0.70 14.74
C ASN A 411 7.81 -0.75 15.22
N GLU A 412 6.70 -1.46 15.03
CA GLU A 412 6.57 -2.85 15.46
C GLU A 412 7.19 -3.83 14.47
N GLU A 413 7.77 -4.91 15.03
CA GLU A 413 8.34 -6.00 14.27
C GLU A 413 7.32 -6.56 13.28
N SER A 414 7.61 -6.42 12.00
CA SER A 414 6.84 -7.04 10.94
C SER A 414 6.82 -8.56 11.16
N ASN A 415 5.65 -9.18 11.08
CA ASN A 415 5.50 -10.65 11.11
C ASN A 415 6.38 -11.34 10.03
N PHE A 416 6.77 -10.62 9.00
CA PHE A 416 7.72 -11.05 7.98
C PHE A 416 9.13 -11.30 8.53
N TYR A 417 9.63 -10.45 9.43
CA TYR A 417 10.95 -10.63 10.06
C TYR A 417 10.94 -11.78 11.06
N ILE A 418 9.87 -11.94 11.83
CA ILE A 418 9.73 -13.02 12.82
C ILE A 418 9.75 -14.38 12.13
N ALA A 419 9.02 -14.55 11.04
CA ALA A 419 8.99 -15.80 10.27
C ALA A 419 10.37 -16.17 9.70
N GLN A 420 11.16 -15.20 9.23
CA GLN A 420 12.51 -15.44 8.72
C GLN A 420 13.52 -15.82 9.81
N VAL A 421 13.37 -15.28 11.02
CA VAL A 421 14.26 -15.63 12.16
C VAL A 421 13.94 -17.03 12.70
N GLU A 422 12.67 -17.40 12.74
CA GLU A 422 12.24 -18.75 13.17
C GLU A 422 12.66 -19.84 12.18
N ASP A 423 12.61 -19.59 10.86
CA ASP A 423 13.04 -20.55 9.84
C ASP A 423 14.57 -20.71 9.78
N ARG A 424 15.36 -19.70 10.18
CA ARG A 424 16.82 -19.81 10.27
C ARG A 424 17.30 -20.60 11.49
N ASN A 425 16.43 -20.79 12.48
CA ASN A 425 16.73 -21.54 13.71
C ASN A 425 16.22 -23.00 13.64
N LYS A 426 15.62 -23.41 12.54
CA LYS A 426 15.27 -24.80 12.21
C LYS A 426 16.24 -25.36 11.17
#